data_e7ec18771c019e6e653076a297fbe644
#
_entry.id   e7ec18771c019e6e653076a297fbe644
#
_cell.length_a   1.000
_cell.length_b   1.000
_cell.length_c   1.000
_cell.angle_alpha   90.00
_cell.angle_beta   90.00
_cell.angle_gamma   90.00
#
_symmetry.space_group_name_H-M   'P 1'
#
loop_
_entity.id
_entity.type
_entity.pdbx_description
1 polymer ?
#
loop_
_entity_poly.entity_id
_entity_poly.type
_entity_poly.pdbx_seq_one_letter_code
_entity_poly.pdbx_strand_id
1 'polypeptide(L)'
;MSRRGFTLIELLVALAVFALAALALLNLGGENTRSAARAETRTLGGIVAENLAVEAMTAEPAPAPGDSDGSEALAGRDWRWTRAVTATDDPDILRIDIRVSDDEGQAAERVLFRAAGQ
;
A
#
# COMPACT_ATOMS: atom_id res chain seq x y z
N MET A 1 41.40 42.98 19.92
CA MET A 1 40.62 42.66 19.51
C MET A 1 39.67 42.60 20.02
N SER A 2 39.22 42.53 19.85
CA SER A 2 38.28 42.50 20.32
C SER A 2 37.41 41.60 20.16
N ARG A 3 36.96 41.21 20.76
CA ARG A 3 36.13 40.50 20.64
C ARG A 3 35.01 41.06 20.73
N ARG A 4 34.22 40.93 20.19
CA ARG A 4 33.13 41.47 20.22
C ARG A 4 32.10 40.60 20.09
N GLY A 5 30.86 40.62 20.43
CA GLY A 5 29.78 39.78 20.16
C GLY A 5 29.46 39.73 18.65
N PHE A 6 28.50 38.92 18.27
CA PHE A 6 28.07 38.88 16.90
C PHE A 6 27.39 40.17 16.49
N THR A 7 27.52 40.52 15.25
CA THR A 7 26.78 41.67 14.73
C THR A 7 25.31 41.25 14.56
N LEU A 8 24.46 42.22 14.49
CA LEU A 8 23.04 42.01 14.30
C LEU A 8 22.79 41.21 13.01
N ILE A 9 23.50 41.57 11.93
CA ILE A 9 23.30 40.89 10.66
C ILE A 9 23.78 39.43 10.72
N GLU A 10 24.84 39.18 11.49
CA GLU A 10 25.29 37.79 11.66
C GLU A 10 24.24 36.96 12.37
N LEU A 11 23.58 37.52 13.38
CA LEU A 11 22.51 36.80 14.07
C LEU A 11 21.33 36.55 13.16
N LEU A 12 20.98 37.52 12.31
CA LEU A 12 19.88 37.33 11.37
C LEU A 12 20.20 36.23 10.36
N VAL A 13 21.41 36.21 9.86
CA VAL A 13 21.83 35.16 8.89
C VAL A 13 21.83 33.79 9.58
N ALA A 14 22.35 33.74 10.81
CA ALA A 14 22.35 32.45 11.53
C ALA A 14 20.96 31.94 11.77
N LEU A 15 20.03 32.83 12.15
CA LEU A 15 18.65 32.43 12.35
C LEU A 15 18.00 31.95 11.06
N ALA A 16 18.29 32.63 9.94
CA ALA A 16 17.75 32.25 8.65
C ALA A 16 18.23 30.83 8.24
N VAL A 17 19.53 30.56 8.42
CA VAL A 17 20.10 29.25 8.10
C VAL A 17 19.50 28.18 9.00
N PHE A 18 19.38 28.49 10.29
CA PHE A 18 18.79 27.53 11.23
C PHE A 18 17.35 27.21 10.87
N ALA A 19 16.58 28.24 10.51
CA ALA A 19 15.18 28.04 10.12
C ALA A 19 15.07 27.15 8.88
N LEU A 20 15.92 27.38 7.88
CA LEU A 20 15.91 26.56 6.67
C LEU A 20 16.28 25.12 6.98
N ALA A 21 17.28 24.91 7.83
CA ALA A 21 17.68 23.57 8.22
C ALA A 21 16.55 22.85 8.98
N ALA A 22 15.88 23.57 9.88
CA ALA A 22 14.77 22.98 10.64
C ALA A 22 13.63 22.58 9.72
N LEU A 23 13.28 23.44 8.75
CA LEU A 23 12.22 23.12 7.79
C LEU A 23 12.58 21.90 6.95
N ALA A 24 13.83 21.80 6.53
CA ALA A 24 14.29 20.67 5.74
C ALA A 24 14.16 19.36 6.54
N LEU A 25 14.55 19.40 7.81
CA LEU A 25 14.45 18.23 8.67
C LEU A 25 13.00 17.82 8.91
N LEU A 26 12.12 18.79 9.11
CA LEU A 26 10.70 18.51 9.29
C LEU A 26 10.09 17.86 8.05
N ASN A 27 10.43 18.36 6.88
CA ASN A 27 9.94 17.78 5.63
C ASN A 27 10.44 16.35 5.44
N LEU A 28 11.70 16.10 5.75
CA LEU A 28 12.26 14.75 5.64
C LEU A 28 11.56 13.79 6.60
N GLY A 29 11.33 14.21 7.84
CA GLY A 29 10.63 13.40 8.82
C GLY A 29 9.23 13.05 8.37
N GLY A 30 8.51 14.04 7.82
CA GLY A 30 7.17 13.79 7.30
C GLY A 30 7.15 12.82 6.13
N GLU A 31 8.10 12.95 5.22
CA GLU A 31 8.20 12.04 4.09
C GLU A 31 8.51 10.61 4.53
N ASN A 32 9.41 10.44 5.49
CA ASN A 32 9.75 9.13 6.01
C ASN A 32 8.53 8.47 6.66
N THR A 33 7.75 9.24 7.40
CA THR A 33 6.54 8.72 8.05
C THR A 33 5.51 8.27 7.02
N ARG A 34 5.31 9.04 5.97
CA ARG A 34 4.38 8.68 4.89
C ARG A 34 4.85 7.44 4.16
N SER A 35 6.14 7.33 3.89
CA SER A 35 6.69 6.15 3.21
C SER A 35 6.49 4.89 4.05
N ALA A 36 6.71 4.98 5.36
CA ALA A 36 6.51 3.85 6.26
C ALA A 36 5.04 3.44 6.28
N ALA A 37 4.12 4.41 6.32
CA ALA A 37 2.69 4.12 6.32
C ALA A 37 2.26 3.43 5.03
N ARG A 38 2.79 3.87 3.89
CA ARG A 38 2.48 3.24 2.61
C ARG A 38 3.01 1.82 2.54
N ALA A 39 4.23 1.60 3.05
CA ALA A 39 4.82 0.27 3.08
C ALA A 39 4.00 -0.68 3.95
N GLU A 40 3.54 -0.19 5.10
CA GLU A 40 2.69 -0.98 5.98
C GLU A 40 1.38 -1.34 5.28
N THR A 41 0.75 -0.37 4.62
CA THR A 41 -0.50 -0.60 3.89
C THR A 41 -0.31 -1.65 2.80
N ARG A 42 0.78 -1.59 2.04
CA ARG A 42 1.06 -2.59 1.01
C ARG A 42 1.31 -3.97 1.61
N THR A 43 2.02 -4.02 2.73
CA THR A 43 2.30 -5.30 3.38
C THR A 43 1.01 -5.95 3.88
N LEU A 44 0.19 -5.19 4.58
CA LEU A 44 -1.06 -5.70 5.12
C LEU A 44 -2.04 -6.05 4.01
N GLY A 45 -2.18 -5.17 3.02
CA GLY A 45 -3.01 -5.45 1.86
C GLY A 45 -2.54 -6.66 1.10
N GLY A 46 -1.22 -6.85 1.02
CA GLY A 46 -0.64 -8.03 0.40
C GLY A 46 -1.01 -9.32 1.12
N ILE A 47 -1.07 -9.27 2.46
CA ILE A 47 -1.50 -10.43 3.25
C ILE A 47 -2.95 -10.77 2.95
N VAL A 48 -3.82 -9.77 2.90
CA VAL A 48 -5.23 -9.99 2.56
C VAL A 48 -5.34 -10.59 1.16
N ALA A 49 -4.62 -10.01 0.20
CA ALA A 49 -4.63 -10.50 -1.18
C ALA A 49 -4.13 -11.95 -1.26
N GLU A 50 -3.08 -12.26 -0.51
CA GLU A 50 -2.52 -13.60 -0.51
C GLU A 50 -3.51 -14.61 0.09
N ASN A 51 -4.18 -14.24 1.18
CA ASN A 51 -5.19 -15.11 1.78
C ASN A 51 -6.34 -15.37 0.81
N LEU A 52 -6.78 -14.34 0.10
CA LEU A 52 -7.82 -14.49 -0.91
C LEU A 52 -7.35 -15.35 -2.09
N ALA A 53 -6.08 -15.20 -2.47
CA ALA A 53 -5.52 -16.00 -3.54
C ALA A 53 -5.47 -17.49 -3.18
N VAL A 54 -5.02 -17.79 -1.97
CA VAL A 54 -4.98 -19.17 -1.49
C VAL A 54 -6.40 -19.76 -1.45
N GLU A 55 -7.34 -18.98 -0.95
CA GLU A 55 -8.74 -19.40 -0.90
C GLU A 55 -9.27 -19.71 -2.30
N ALA A 56 -8.98 -18.83 -3.27
CA ALA A 56 -9.42 -19.04 -4.64
C ALA A 56 -8.76 -20.25 -5.28
N MET A 57 -7.48 -20.49 -4.95
CA MET A 57 -6.76 -21.62 -5.54
C MET A 57 -7.18 -22.97 -4.95
N THR A 58 -7.69 -22.95 -3.73
CA THR A 58 -8.04 -24.20 -3.03
C THR A 58 -9.54 -24.45 -2.94
N ALA A 59 -10.35 -23.51 -3.41
CA ALA A 59 -11.81 -23.69 -3.38
C ALA A 59 -12.26 -24.90 -4.18
N GLU A 60 -13.23 -25.61 -3.63
CA GLU A 60 -13.82 -26.77 -4.28
C GLU A 60 -15.34 -26.65 -4.23
N PRO A 61 -16.02 -26.49 -5.34
CA PRO A 61 -15.48 -26.46 -6.70
C PRO A 61 -14.74 -25.14 -7.00
N ALA A 62 -14.12 -25.07 -8.17
CA ALA A 62 -13.47 -23.85 -8.61
C ALA A 62 -14.47 -22.68 -8.64
N PRO A 63 -14.00 -21.44 -8.37
CA PRO A 63 -14.90 -20.29 -8.44
C PRO A 63 -15.53 -20.16 -9.82
N ALA A 64 -16.80 -19.85 -9.86
CA ALA A 64 -17.50 -19.62 -11.12
C ALA A 64 -17.04 -18.29 -11.73
N PRO A 65 -17.03 -18.18 -13.06
CA PRO A 65 -16.74 -16.91 -13.70
C PRO A 65 -17.69 -15.81 -13.22
N GLY A 66 -17.18 -14.62 -13.07
CA GLY A 66 -17.94 -13.47 -12.61
C GLY A 66 -17.18 -12.66 -11.59
N ASP A 67 -17.80 -11.58 -11.19
CA ASP A 67 -17.21 -10.66 -10.23
C ASP A 67 -17.83 -10.84 -8.85
N SER A 68 -16.99 -10.71 -7.83
CA SER A 68 -17.46 -10.71 -6.45
C SER A 68 -16.65 -9.70 -5.66
N ASP A 69 -17.18 -9.30 -4.52
CA ASP A 69 -16.48 -8.38 -3.65
C ASP A 69 -16.83 -8.67 -2.20
N GLY A 70 -16.09 -8.02 -1.32
CA GLY A 70 -16.33 -8.17 0.10
C GLY A 70 -15.36 -7.33 0.88
N SER A 71 -15.31 -7.58 2.17
CA SER A 71 -14.37 -6.90 3.04
C SER A 71 -13.79 -7.86 4.05
N GLU A 72 -12.59 -7.53 4.51
CA GLU A 72 -11.86 -8.30 5.51
C GLU A 72 -11.31 -7.36 6.55
N ALA A 73 -11.29 -7.80 7.79
CA ALA A 73 -10.66 -7.04 8.86
C ALA A 73 -9.26 -7.64 9.10
N LEU A 74 -8.27 -6.77 9.16
CA LEU A 74 -6.90 -7.19 9.45
C LEU A 74 -6.17 -6.04 10.09
N ALA A 75 -5.49 -6.32 11.21
CA ALA A 75 -4.69 -5.34 11.93
C ALA A 75 -5.50 -4.09 12.33
N GLY A 76 -6.76 -4.29 12.72
CA GLY A 76 -7.63 -3.20 13.15
C GLY A 76 -8.10 -2.30 12.04
N ARG A 77 -7.95 -2.73 10.80
CA ARG A 77 -8.35 -1.97 9.62
C ARG A 77 -9.28 -2.79 8.76
N ASP A 78 -10.16 -2.10 8.03
CA ASP A 78 -11.07 -2.74 7.10
C ASP A 78 -10.50 -2.66 5.70
N TRP A 79 -10.46 -3.81 5.03
CA TRP A 79 -9.93 -3.92 3.67
C TRP A 79 -11.06 -4.35 2.76
N ARG A 80 -11.23 -3.65 1.66
CA ARG A 80 -12.19 -4.03 0.65
C ARG A 80 -11.47 -4.79 -0.45
N TRP A 81 -12.13 -5.78 -0.99
CA TRP A 81 -11.54 -6.56 -2.05
C TRP A 81 -12.55 -6.81 -3.16
N THR A 82 -12.01 -6.98 -4.36
CA THR A 82 -12.78 -7.41 -5.52
C THR A 82 -12.06 -8.59 -6.13
N ARG A 83 -12.84 -9.48 -6.70
CA ARG A 83 -12.31 -10.66 -7.35
C ARG A 83 -13.05 -10.85 -8.68
N ALA A 84 -12.30 -10.89 -9.77
CA ALA A 84 -12.86 -11.14 -11.09
C ALA A 84 -12.34 -12.47 -11.58
N VAL A 85 -13.24 -13.40 -11.86
CA VAL A 85 -12.91 -14.71 -12.40
C VAL A 85 -13.33 -14.69 -13.86
N THR A 86 -12.37 -14.90 -14.76
CA THR A 86 -12.63 -14.86 -16.18
C THR A 86 -12.12 -16.12 -16.87
N ALA A 87 -12.79 -16.51 -17.95
CA ALA A 87 -12.33 -17.60 -18.78
C ALA A 87 -11.13 -17.12 -19.59
N THR A 88 -10.24 -18.05 -19.89
CA THR A 88 -9.10 -17.77 -20.76
C THR A 88 -9.34 -18.43 -22.12
N ASP A 89 -8.35 -18.29 -23.02
CA ASP A 89 -8.40 -18.98 -24.31
C ASP A 89 -8.43 -20.50 -24.13
N ASP A 90 -7.87 -20.98 -23.01
CA ASP A 90 -7.92 -22.40 -22.68
C ASP A 90 -9.13 -22.64 -21.77
N PRO A 91 -10.12 -23.47 -22.21
CA PRO A 91 -11.32 -23.67 -21.39
C PRO A 91 -11.05 -24.40 -20.08
N ASP A 92 -9.89 -25.00 -19.92
CA ASP A 92 -9.53 -25.70 -18.68
C ASP A 92 -8.87 -24.76 -17.66
N ILE A 93 -8.63 -23.50 -18.00
CA ILE A 93 -7.91 -22.57 -17.14
C ILE A 93 -8.73 -21.31 -16.91
N LEU A 94 -8.83 -20.93 -15.65
CA LEU A 94 -9.46 -19.67 -15.24
C LEU A 94 -8.40 -18.67 -14.83
N ARG A 95 -8.67 -17.41 -15.12
CA ARG A 95 -7.86 -16.31 -14.65
C ARG A 95 -8.61 -15.66 -13.49
N ILE A 96 -7.90 -15.37 -12.41
CA ILE A 96 -8.49 -14.75 -11.24
C ILE A 96 -7.69 -13.51 -10.92
N ASP A 97 -8.37 -12.36 -10.91
CA ASP A 97 -7.78 -11.08 -10.55
C ASP A 97 -8.33 -10.68 -9.19
N ILE A 98 -7.44 -10.41 -8.26
CA ILE A 98 -7.84 -9.99 -6.91
C ILE A 98 -7.21 -8.63 -6.64
N ARG A 99 -8.03 -7.68 -6.22
CA ARG A 99 -7.58 -6.35 -5.83
C ARG A 99 -8.04 -6.06 -4.43
N VAL A 100 -7.13 -5.53 -3.64
CA VAL A 100 -7.40 -5.18 -2.24
C VAL A 100 -7.14 -3.69 -2.09
N SER A 101 -8.08 -3.00 -1.45
CA SER A 101 -7.96 -1.56 -1.25
C SER A 101 -8.39 -1.20 0.16
N ASP A 102 -7.90 -0.05 0.62
CA ASP A 102 -8.36 0.56 1.84
C ASP A 102 -8.99 1.91 1.51
N ASP A 103 -9.15 2.77 2.51
CA ASP A 103 -9.80 4.06 2.30
C ASP A 103 -9.00 4.99 1.38
N GLU A 104 -7.71 4.74 1.23
CA GLU A 104 -6.83 5.60 0.44
C GLU A 104 -6.65 5.11 -0.99
N GLY A 105 -7.07 3.90 -1.30
CA GLY A 105 -6.97 3.35 -2.64
C GLY A 105 -6.46 1.94 -2.65
N GLN A 106 -6.00 1.51 -3.82
CA GLN A 106 -5.53 0.15 -4.01
C GLN A 106 -4.24 -0.10 -3.24
N ALA A 107 -4.24 -1.17 -2.45
CA ALA A 107 -3.09 -1.54 -1.63
C ALA A 107 -2.34 -2.73 -2.21
N ALA A 108 -3.03 -3.65 -2.87
CA ALA A 108 -2.39 -4.85 -3.41
C ALA A 108 -3.22 -5.44 -4.54
N GLU A 109 -2.56 -6.23 -5.36
CA GLU A 109 -3.20 -6.91 -6.48
C GLU A 109 -2.52 -8.25 -6.68
N ARG A 110 -3.31 -9.26 -7.04
CA ARG A 110 -2.77 -10.57 -7.40
C ARG A 110 -3.51 -11.08 -8.62
N VAL A 111 -2.77 -11.66 -9.54
CA VAL A 111 -3.31 -12.32 -10.72
C VAL A 111 -2.85 -13.76 -10.64
N LEU A 112 -3.79 -14.68 -10.76
CA LEU A 112 -3.46 -16.08 -10.69
C LEU A 112 -4.29 -16.86 -11.69
N PHE A 113 -3.84 -18.06 -11.98
CA PHE A 113 -4.52 -18.97 -12.90
C PHE A 113 -4.70 -20.30 -12.19
N ARG A 114 -5.83 -20.94 -12.43
CA ARG A 114 -6.06 -22.25 -11.88
C ARG A 114 -6.88 -23.07 -12.85
N ALA A 115 -6.87 -24.36 -12.64
CA ALA A 115 -7.71 -25.24 -13.42
C ALA A 115 -9.17 -24.89 -13.19
N ALA A 116 -9.95 -24.92 -14.27
CA ALA A 116 -11.38 -24.66 -14.18
C ALA A 116 -12.07 -25.72 -13.33
N GLY A 117 -11.43 -26.83 -13.12
CA GLY A 117 -11.89 -27.86 -12.22
C GLY A 117 -12.81 -28.79 -12.89
N GLN A 118 -13.36 -29.59 -12.05
CA GLN A 118 -14.08 -30.65 -12.50
C GLN A 118 -15.33 -30.72 -12.00
#